data_9e4aa6bff72b75a8e51b8e7810b854b7
#
_entry.id   9e4aa6bff72b75a8e51b8e7810b854b7
#
_cell.length_a   1.000
_cell.length_b   1.000
_cell.length_c   1.000
_cell.angle_alpha   90.00
_cell.angle_beta   90.00
_cell.angle_gamma   90.00
#
_symmetry.space_group_name_H-M   'P 1'
#
loop_
_entity.id
_entity.type
_entity.pdbx_description
1 polymer ?
#
loop_
_entity_poly.entity_id
_entity_poly.type
_entity_poly.pdbx_seq_one_letter_code
_entity_poly.pdbx_strand_id
1 'polypeptide(L)'
;IDNISYIEIFDDAEILKKINIIDTPGLDALRGKDSQNTLDFINNVRPDAVIMLFTHSVSENVLDIVSKYNSGCSFNPLNAIGVLSKIDVLWMEDFERTKSALEIGKKMVANRMRKDSMLKRTLFNLYPISALLFLASSTIKQETFNKVKLLSDCDDSILKVAFKSVPKFLDSSVNIPLNDAERIN
;
A
#
# COMPACT_ATOMS: atom_id res chain seq x y z
N ILE A 1 -28.58 -0.94 12.01
CA ILE A 1 -27.15 -1.26 12.06
C ILE A 1 -26.36 -0.18 12.81
N ASP A 2 -27.07 0.78 13.40
CA ASP A 2 -26.45 2.00 13.97
C ASP A 2 -25.77 1.82 15.34
N ASN A 3 -25.68 0.60 15.86
CA ASN A 3 -25.16 0.31 17.21
C ASN A 3 -23.99 -0.70 17.24
N ILE A 4 -23.35 -1.02 16.11
CA ILE A 4 -22.15 -1.85 16.13
C ILE A 4 -20.95 -0.93 16.40
N SER A 5 -20.31 -1.08 17.55
CA SER A 5 -19.14 -0.29 17.93
C SER A 5 -17.83 -0.91 17.43
N TYR A 6 -17.76 -2.23 17.37
CA TYR A 6 -16.60 -2.97 16.83
C TYR A 6 -16.98 -4.41 16.48
N ILE A 7 -16.13 -5.06 15.69
CA ILE A 7 -16.21 -6.48 15.34
C ILE A 7 -14.87 -7.12 15.68
N GLU A 8 -14.90 -8.23 16.41
CA GLU A 8 -13.72 -9.05 16.67
C GLU A 8 -13.69 -10.24 15.72
N ILE A 9 -12.53 -10.47 15.09
CA ILE A 9 -12.28 -11.61 14.23
C ILE A 9 -11.11 -12.39 14.83
N PHE A 10 -11.32 -13.66 15.10
CA PHE A 10 -10.30 -14.57 15.61
C PHE A 10 -9.73 -15.40 14.46
N ASP A 11 -8.42 -15.53 14.42
CA ASP A 11 -7.70 -16.32 13.41
C ASP A 11 -6.52 -17.05 14.07
N ASP A 12 -6.16 -18.21 13.54
CA ASP A 12 -5.09 -19.05 14.08
C ASP A 12 -3.68 -18.65 13.63
N ALA A 13 -3.55 -17.52 12.92
CA ALA A 13 -2.26 -17.03 12.46
C ALA A 13 -1.28 -16.83 13.63
N GLU A 14 -0.07 -17.36 13.52
CA GLU A 14 0.94 -17.32 14.58
C GLU A 14 1.24 -15.91 15.10
N ILE A 15 1.15 -14.91 14.22
CA ILE A 15 1.36 -13.52 14.62
C ILE A 15 0.28 -13.02 15.60
N LEU A 16 -0.96 -13.46 15.42
CA LEU A 16 -2.09 -13.04 16.25
C LEU A 16 -2.08 -13.67 17.64
N LYS A 17 -1.25 -14.68 17.89
CA LYS A 17 -0.97 -15.20 19.25
C LYS A 17 -0.12 -14.24 20.07
N LYS A 18 0.52 -13.26 19.44
CA LYS A 18 1.47 -12.34 20.08
C LYS A 18 0.99 -10.89 20.06
N ILE A 19 0.16 -10.51 19.10
CA ILE A 19 -0.33 -9.15 18.93
C ILE A 19 -1.82 -9.15 18.59
N ASN A 20 -2.51 -8.09 18.98
CA ASN A 20 -3.83 -7.77 18.47
C ASN A 20 -3.69 -6.71 17.37
N ILE A 21 -4.33 -6.92 16.25
CA ILE A 21 -4.36 -5.96 15.14
C ILE A 21 -5.73 -5.29 15.14
N ILE A 22 -5.74 -3.97 15.16
CA ILE A 22 -6.97 -3.17 15.15
C ILE A 22 -7.00 -2.38 13.86
N ASP A 23 -8.02 -2.61 13.05
CA ASP A 23 -8.30 -1.79 11.86
C ASP A 23 -9.25 -0.66 12.22
N THR A 24 -8.93 0.54 11.78
CA THR A 24 -9.72 1.75 12.08
C THR A 24 -10.26 2.37 10.80
N PRO A 25 -11.39 3.10 10.87
CA PRO A 25 -11.84 3.92 9.75
C PRO A 25 -10.73 4.84 9.25
N GLY A 26 -10.68 5.07 7.94
CA GLY A 26 -9.65 5.93 7.34
C GLY A 26 -9.72 7.37 7.85
N LEU A 27 -8.57 7.95 8.15
CA LEU A 27 -8.45 9.35 8.58
C LEU A 27 -8.87 10.36 7.49
N ASP A 28 -8.85 9.93 6.24
CA ASP A 28 -9.23 10.74 5.06
C ASP A 28 -10.70 10.49 4.63
N ALA A 29 -11.49 9.83 5.50
CA ALA A 29 -12.91 9.61 5.23
C ALA A 29 -13.63 10.96 5.08
N LEU A 30 -14.39 11.09 3.99
CA LEU A 30 -15.14 12.31 3.60
C LEU A 30 -16.12 12.83 4.68
N ARG A 31 -16.33 12.05 5.74
CA ARG A 31 -17.18 12.41 6.87
C ARG A 31 -16.29 12.65 8.09
N GLY A 32 -16.13 13.90 8.48
CA GLY A 32 -15.32 14.30 9.63
C GLY A 32 -15.62 13.57 10.95
N LYS A 33 -16.77 12.90 11.04
CA LYS A 33 -17.15 12.03 12.15
C LYS A 33 -16.29 10.76 12.23
N ASP A 34 -15.95 10.14 11.11
CA ASP A 34 -15.16 8.88 11.09
C ASP A 34 -13.70 9.16 11.48
N SER A 35 -13.16 10.28 11.03
CA SER A 35 -11.83 10.73 11.47
C SER A 35 -11.81 10.99 12.98
N GLN A 36 -12.79 11.69 13.52
CA GLN A 36 -12.88 11.95 14.96
C GLN A 36 -13.02 10.65 15.75
N ASN A 37 -13.88 9.72 15.32
CA ASN A 37 -14.04 8.42 15.97
C ASN A 37 -12.74 7.62 16.02
N THR A 38 -11.98 7.57 14.91
CA THR A 38 -10.67 6.91 14.86
C THR A 38 -9.72 7.51 15.90
N LEU A 39 -9.77 8.77 16.04
CA LEU A 39 -8.91 9.53 16.91
C LEU A 39 -9.27 9.32 18.37
N ASP A 40 -10.54 9.41 18.71
CA ASP A 40 -11.04 9.14 20.06
C ASP A 40 -10.74 7.68 20.44
N PHE A 41 -10.86 6.76 19.48
CA PHE A 41 -10.51 5.36 19.68
C PHE A 41 -9.02 5.19 20.03
N ILE A 42 -8.11 5.74 19.22
CA ILE A 42 -6.67 5.66 19.47
C ILE A 42 -6.31 6.23 20.84
N ASN A 43 -6.93 7.36 21.23
CA ASN A 43 -6.71 7.98 22.52
C ASN A 43 -7.19 7.14 23.69
N ASN A 44 -8.32 6.46 23.53
CA ASN A 44 -8.91 5.64 24.58
C ASN A 44 -8.20 4.29 24.72
N VAL A 45 -7.86 3.64 23.60
CA VAL A 45 -7.24 2.30 23.57
C VAL A 45 -5.74 2.36 23.87
N ARG A 46 -5.06 3.44 23.51
CA ARG A 46 -3.60 3.63 23.67
C ARG A 46 -2.80 2.45 23.14
N PRO A 47 -2.83 2.20 21.82
CA PRO A 47 -2.12 1.09 21.23
C PRO A 47 -0.61 1.19 21.47
N ASP A 48 0.07 0.05 21.62
CA ASP A 48 1.51 -0.01 21.80
C ASP A 48 2.28 0.48 20.56
N ALA A 49 1.71 0.27 19.36
CA ALA A 49 2.25 0.72 18.10
C ALA A 49 1.14 1.12 17.12
N VAL A 50 1.48 2.02 16.19
CA VAL A 50 0.58 2.48 15.13
C VAL A 50 1.22 2.31 13.78
N ILE A 51 0.48 1.73 12.84
CA ILE A 51 0.85 1.65 11.43
C ILE A 51 -0.04 2.61 10.65
N MET A 52 0.56 3.64 10.08
CA MET A 52 -0.14 4.60 9.23
C MET A 52 -0.01 4.20 7.76
N LEU A 53 -1.14 3.89 7.11
CA LEU A 53 -1.17 3.54 5.70
C LEU A 53 -1.35 4.79 4.84
N PHE A 54 -0.45 4.98 3.91
CA PHE A 54 -0.52 6.00 2.88
C PHE A 54 -0.64 5.34 1.51
N THR A 55 -1.44 5.93 0.63
CA THR A 55 -1.45 5.61 -0.78
C THR A 55 -0.58 6.63 -1.53
N HIS A 56 -0.69 6.80 -2.81
CA HIS A 56 0.15 7.62 -3.71
C HIS A 56 0.68 8.95 -3.15
N SER A 57 -0.07 9.58 -2.25
CA SER A 57 0.37 10.81 -1.58
C SER A 57 -0.06 10.80 -0.12
N VAL A 58 0.74 11.44 0.70
CA VAL A 58 0.32 11.84 2.05
C VAL A 58 -0.45 13.14 1.87
N SER A 59 -1.77 13.12 2.06
CA SER A 59 -2.57 14.34 1.94
C SER A 59 -2.23 15.33 3.07
N GLU A 60 -2.35 16.62 2.81
CA GLU A 60 -2.17 17.65 3.83
C GLU A 60 -3.14 17.47 4.99
N ASN A 61 -4.37 17.00 4.70
CA ASN A 61 -5.37 16.69 5.73
C ASN A 61 -4.91 15.62 6.70
N VAL A 62 -4.25 14.56 6.21
CA VAL A 62 -3.69 13.49 7.07
C VAL A 62 -2.57 14.06 7.93
N LEU A 63 -1.72 14.91 7.38
CA LEU A 63 -0.66 15.57 8.15
C LEU A 63 -1.21 16.51 9.22
N ASP A 64 -2.25 17.26 8.93
CA ASP A 64 -2.94 18.13 9.91
C ASP A 64 -3.56 17.32 11.04
N ILE A 65 -4.22 16.23 10.72
CA ILE A 65 -4.79 15.32 11.69
C ILE A 65 -3.66 14.75 12.57
N VAL A 66 -2.61 14.23 11.98
CA VAL A 66 -1.43 13.71 12.68
C VAL A 66 -0.79 14.78 13.56
N SER A 67 -0.76 16.06 13.13
CA SER A 67 -0.21 17.15 13.90
C SER A 67 -1.03 17.48 15.15
N LYS A 68 -2.37 17.46 15.03
CA LYS A 68 -3.29 17.64 16.14
C LYS A 68 -3.15 16.54 17.18
N TYR A 69 -2.75 15.34 16.76
CA TYR A 69 -2.47 14.20 17.65
C TYR A 69 -1.17 14.33 18.42
N ASN A 70 -0.11 14.79 17.75
CA ASN A 70 1.17 15.01 18.39
C ASN A 70 1.09 16.07 19.52
N SER A 71 0.10 16.96 19.46
CA SER A 71 -0.08 17.99 20.49
C SER A 71 -0.86 17.53 21.72
N GLY A 72 -1.55 16.39 21.66
CA GLY A 72 -2.45 15.92 22.74
C GLY A 72 -2.20 14.51 23.24
N CYS A 73 -1.46 13.68 22.53
CA CYS A 73 -1.40 12.26 22.77
C CYS A 73 -0.06 11.61 22.52
N SER A 74 0.03 10.47 23.09
CA SER A 74 1.00 9.39 23.13
C SER A 74 1.62 8.93 21.79
N PHE A 75 1.47 9.66 20.69
CA PHE A 75 2.21 9.37 19.47
C PHE A 75 3.68 9.70 19.68
N ASN A 76 4.43 8.68 19.97
CA ASN A 76 5.87 8.75 19.99
C ASN A 76 6.37 8.26 18.62
N PRO A 77 7.27 8.99 17.93
CA PRO A 77 7.90 8.48 16.71
C PRO A 77 8.48 7.08 16.84
N LEU A 78 8.84 6.68 18.06
CA LEU A 78 9.39 5.34 18.33
C LEU A 78 8.36 4.21 18.17
N ASN A 79 7.06 4.50 18.22
CA ASN A 79 6.01 3.50 18.09
C ASN A 79 5.07 3.72 16.90
N ALA A 80 5.37 4.67 16.03
CA ALA A 80 4.59 4.95 14.83
C ALA A 80 5.42 4.75 13.56
N ILE A 81 4.98 3.86 12.68
CA ILE A 81 5.58 3.64 11.37
C ILE A 81 4.61 3.99 10.27
N GLY A 82 5.14 4.54 9.18
CA GLY A 82 4.38 4.79 7.97
C GLY A 82 4.58 3.68 6.94
N VAL A 83 3.56 3.39 6.18
CA VAL A 83 3.61 2.47 5.06
C VAL A 83 3.04 3.14 3.83
N LEU A 84 3.88 3.36 2.81
CA LEU A 84 3.44 3.74 1.48
C LEU A 84 3.00 2.47 0.75
N SER A 85 1.69 2.26 0.69
CA SER A 85 1.10 1.08 0.07
C SER A 85 0.89 1.26 -1.44
N LYS A 86 0.59 0.16 -2.15
CA LYS A 86 0.26 0.15 -3.58
C LYS A 86 1.34 0.78 -4.47
N ILE A 87 2.62 0.58 -4.16
CA ILE A 87 3.73 1.08 -4.98
C ILE A 87 3.78 0.44 -6.38
N ASP A 88 3.12 -0.69 -6.58
CA ASP A 88 2.90 -1.32 -7.88
C ASP A 88 2.15 -0.41 -8.86
N VAL A 89 1.19 0.38 -8.37
CA VAL A 89 0.47 1.36 -9.20
C VAL A 89 1.41 2.47 -9.69
N LEU A 90 2.31 2.93 -8.83
CA LEU A 90 3.31 3.95 -9.19
C LEU A 90 4.27 3.45 -10.27
N TRP A 91 4.60 2.17 -10.25
CA TRP A 91 5.43 1.56 -11.28
C TRP A 91 4.75 1.55 -12.64
N MET A 92 3.42 1.37 -12.69
CA MET A 92 2.65 1.40 -13.93
C MET A 92 2.55 2.82 -14.53
N GLU A 93 2.54 3.85 -13.71
CA GLU A 93 2.50 5.24 -14.15
C GLU A 93 3.82 5.70 -14.75
N ASP A 94 4.94 5.32 -14.13
CA ASP A 94 6.31 5.66 -14.52
C ASP A 94 7.09 4.41 -15.01
N PHE A 95 6.47 3.62 -15.88
CA PHE A 95 7.07 2.38 -16.36
C PHE A 95 8.43 2.62 -17.03
N GLU A 96 9.47 2.46 -16.23
CA GLU A 96 10.86 2.35 -16.68
C GLU A 96 11.38 0.96 -16.30
N ARG A 97 11.75 0.15 -17.30
CA ARG A 97 12.27 -1.21 -17.09
C ARG A 97 13.49 -1.25 -16.17
N THR A 98 14.23 -0.17 -16.13
CA THR A 98 15.46 -0.03 -15.33
C THR A 98 15.20 0.15 -13.84
N LYS A 99 13.96 0.42 -13.44
CA LYS A 99 13.61 0.67 -12.04
C LYS A 99 12.48 -0.24 -11.59
N SER A 100 12.70 -0.95 -10.50
CA SER A 100 11.65 -1.72 -9.85
C SER A 100 10.65 -0.80 -9.13
N ALA A 101 9.42 -1.28 -8.91
CA ALA A 101 8.43 -0.58 -8.10
C ALA A 101 8.97 -0.22 -6.70
N LEU A 102 9.80 -1.10 -6.14
CA LEU A 102 10.43 -0.87 -4.83
C LEU A 102 11.43 0.29 -4.88
N GLU A 103 12.24 0.41 -5.93
CA GLU A 103 13.20 1.53 -6.07
C GLU A 103 12.48 2.86 -6.26
N ILE A 104 11.42 2.89 -7.06
CA ILE A 104 10.57 4.07 -7.20
C ILE A 104 9.97 4.44 -5.85
N GLY A 105 9.37 3.48 -5.15
CA GLY A 105 8.80 3.67 -3.82
C GLY A 105 9.81 4.17 -2.79
N LYS A 106 11.03 3.59 -2.74
CA LYS A 106 12.12 4.06 -1.87
C LYS A 106 12.52 5.49 -2.15
N LYS A 107 12.63 5.88 -3.43
CA LYS A 107 12.96 7.26 -3.82
C LYS A 107 11.86 8.24 -3.41
N MET A 108 10.61 7.87 -3.59
CA MET A 108 9.46 8.68 -3.16
C MET A 108 9.46 8.88 -1.64
N VAL A 109 9.60 7.80 -0.88
CA VAL A 109 9.70 7.84 0.59
C VAL A 109 10.84 8.74 1.05
N ALA A 110 12.05 8.54 0.51
CA ALA A 110 13.21 9.35 0.88
C ALA A 110 13.00 10.83 0.60
N ASN A 111 12.41 11.16 -0.56
CA ASN A 111 12.08 12.53 -0.92
C ASN A 111 11.02 13.12 0.01
N ARG A 112 9.99 12.37 0.36
CA ARG A 112 8.93 12.82 1.23
C ARG A 112 9.42 13.05 2.65
N MET A 113 10.13 12.07 3.22
CA MET A 113 10.72 12.18 4.55
C MET A 113 11.73 13.35 4.64
N ARG A 114 12.47 13.65 3.58
CA ARG A 114 13.40 14.78 3.55
C ARG A 114 12.69 16.12 3.56
N LYS A 115 11.58 16.25 2.83
CA LYS A 115 10.86 17.52 2.64
C LYS A 115 9.89 17.84 3.78
N ASP A 116 9.37 16.82 4.45
CA ASP A 116 8.31 16.96 5.41
C ASP A 116 8.79 16.79 6.85
N SER A 117 8.92 17.90 7.55
CA SER A 117 9.36 17.91 8.94
C SER A 117 8.35 17.27 9.90
N MET A 118 7.06 17.29 9.53
CA MET A 118 5.98 16.68 10.30
C MET A 118 6.10 15.17 10.31
N LEU A 119 6.25 14.55 9.12
CA LEU A 119 6.46 13.11 9.02
C LEU A 119 7.66 12.64 9.84
N LYS A 120 8.77 13.40 9.82
CA LYS A 120 9.95 13.09 10.64
C LYS A 120 9.69 13.11 12.14
N ARG A 121 8.82 14.00 12.58
CA ARG A 121 8.47 14.12 14.01
C ARG A 121 7.46 13.09 14.47
N THR A 122 6.68 12.54 13.54
CA THR A 122 5.56 11.66 13.84
C THR A 122 5.89 10.19 13.62
N LEU A 123 6.69 9.89 12.60
CA LEU A 123 6.98 8.52 12.20
C LEU A 123 8.45 8.18 12.46
N PHE A 124 8.67 6.98 12.97
CA PHE A 124 10.02 6.41 13.03
C PHE A 124 10.61 6.27 11.63
N ASN A 125 9.82 5.74 10.69
CA ASN A 125 10.20 5.64 9.29
C ASN A 125 8.95 5.47 8.41
N LEU A 126 9.14 5.56 7.10
CA LEU A 126 8.12 5.31 6.10
C LEU A 126 8.63 4.22 5.15
N TYR A 127 7.89 3.13 5.02
CA TYR A 127 8.27 1.94 4.25
C TYR A 127 7.39 1.79 3.00
N PRO A 128 7.98 1.69 1.79
CA PRO A 128 7.21 1.38 0.59
C PRO A 128 6.90 -0.11 0.55
N ILE A 129 5.64 -0.48 0.34
CA ILE A 129 5.22 -1.88 0.17
C ILE A 129 4.21 -2.04 -0.97
N SER A 130 4.21 -3.21 -1.60
CA SER A 130 3.12 -3.71 -2.43
C SER A 130 2.65 -5.05 -1.89
N ALA A 131 1.48 -5.06 -1.28
CA ALA A 131 0.86 -6.29 -0.80
C ALA A 131 0.50 -7.22 -1.98
N LEU A 132 0.09 -6.64 -3.12
CA LEU A 132 -0.24 -7.41 -4.32
C LEU A 132 0.98 -8.14 -4.88
N LEU A 133 2.12 -7.45 -5.04
CA LEU A 133 3.35 -8.08 -5.53
C LEU A 133 3.89 -9.12 -4.54
N PHE A 134 3.78 -8.87 -3.24
CA PHE A 134 4.15 -9.83 -2.21
C PHE A 134 3.28 -11.09 -2.31
N LEU A 135 1.95 -10.93 -2.36
CA LEU A 135 1.03 -12.04 -2.51
C LEU A 135 1.31 -12.81 -3.81
N ALA A 136 1.44 -12.12 -4.92
CA ALA A 136 1.77 -12.75 -6.20
C ALA A 136 3.06 -13.55 -6.12
N SER A 137 4.14 -13.00 -5.55
CA SER A 137 5.43 -13.69 -5.43
C SER A 137 5.39 -14.93 -4.56
N SER A 138 4.51 -14.97 -3.55
CA SER A 138 4.37 -16.10 -2.62
C SER A 138 3.40 -17.18 -3.12
N THR A 139 2.50 -16.84 -4.04
CA THR A 139 1.44 -17.76 -4.52
C THR A 139 1.56 -18.16 -5.98
N ILE A 140 2.45 -17.52 -6.74
CA ILE A 140 2.60 -17.78 -8.18
C ILE A 140 3.06 -19.22 -8.43
N LYS A 141 2.34 -19.92 -9.30
CA LYS A 141 2.73 -21.25 -9.76
C LYS A 141 3.89 -21.14 -10.76
N GLN A 142 4.74 -22.17 -10.81
CA GLN A 142 5.90 -22.20 -11.69
C GLN A 142 5.53 -22.00 -13.17
N GLU A 143 4.40 -22.54 -13.61
CA GLU A 143 3.90 -22.34 -14.97
C GLU A 143 3.60 -20.87 -15.26
N THR A 144 2.86 -20.20 -14.37
CA THR A 144 2.55 -18.77 -14.50
C THR A 144 3.81 -17.91 -14.42
N PHE A 145 4.76 -18.27 -13.55
CA PHE A 145 6.04 -17.60 -13.47
C PHE A 145 6.81 -17.68 -14.78
N ASN A 146 6.81 -18.84 -15.45
CA ASN A 146 7.47 -19.00 -16.75
C ASN A 146 6.82 -18.12 -17.83
N LYS A 147 5.48 -17.97 -17.82
CA LYS A 147 4.77 -17.05 -18.73
C LYS A 147 5.16 -15.60 -18.46
N VAL A 148 5.19 -15.19 -17.21
CA VAL A 148 5.64 -13.83 -16.81
C VAL A 148 7.08 -13.58 -17.25
N LYS A 149 7.96 -14.58 -17.15
CA LYS A 149 9.34 -14.49 -17.60
C LYS A 149 9.43 -14.27 -19.13
N LEU A 150 8.59 -14.90 -19.93
CA LEU A 150 8.54 -14.62 -21.37
C LEU A 150 8.18 -13.17 -21.67
N LEU A 151 7.29 -12.58 -20.88
CA LEU A 151 6.94 -11.16 -21.02
C LEU A 151 8.12 -10.23 -20.68
N SER A 152 9.08 -10.68 -19.87
CA SER A 152 10.25 -9.85 -19.53
C SER A 152 11.16 -9.56 -20.74
N ASP A 153 11.06 -10.34 -21.79
CA ASP A 153 11.84 -10.14 -23.03
C ASP A 153 11.10 -9.31 -24.09
N CYS A 154 9.87 -8.92 -23.80
CA CYS A 154 9.04 -8.11 -24.67
C CYS A 154 9.50 -6.64 -24.71
N ASP A 155 9.25 -5.96 -25.82
CA ASP A 155 9.50 -4.52 -25.93
C ASP A 155 8.61 -3.71 -24.95
N ASP A 156 9.19 -2.69 -24.31
CA ASP A 156 8.48 -1.85 -23.33
C ASP A 156 7.24 -1.16 -23.91
N SER A 157 7.27 -0.78 -25.18
CA SER A 157 6.13 -0.14 -25.86
C SER A 157 4.96 -1.11 -26.00
N ILE A 158 5.25 -2.37 -26.30
CA ILE A 158 4.26 -3.45 -26.41
C ILE A 158 3.67 -3.76 -25.03
N LEU A 159 4.51 -3.91 -24.01
CA LEU A 159 4.06 -4.15 -22.63
C LEU A 159 3.19 -3.02 -22.10
N LYS A 160 3.54 -1.75 -22.35
CA LYS A 160 2.72 -0.59 -21.98
C LYS A 160 1.32 -0.65 -22.59
N VAL A 161 1.19 -1.12 -23.83
CA VAL A 161 -0.10 -1.30 -24.49
C VAL A 161 -0.85 -2.48 -23.87
N ALA A 162 -0.19 -3.63 -23.71
CA ALA A 162 -0.79 -4.84 -23.18
C ALA A 162 -1.33 -4.64 -21.76
N PHE A 163 -0.55 -4.02 -20.88
CA PHE A 163 -0.92 -3.84 -19.47
C PHE A 163 -1.84 -2.64 -19.20
N LYS A 164 -2.22 -1.89 -20.24
CA LYS A 164 -3.15 -0.76 -20.09
C LYS A 164 -4.53 -1.18 -19.59
N SER A 165 -5.00 -2.35 -19.98
CA SER A 165 -6.27 -2.94 -19.53
C SER A 165 -6.32 -4.42 -19.86
N VAL A 166 -7.17 -5.18 -19.15
CA VAL A 166 -7.41 -6.60 -19.42
C VAL A 166 -7.83 -6.85 -20.89
N PRO A 167 -8.76 -6.08 -21.49
CA PRO A 167 -9.09 -6.24 -22.92
C PRO A 167 -7.88 -6.06 -23.83
N LYS A 168 -6.97 -5.14 -23.52
CA LYS A 168 -5.74 -4.95 -24.32
C LYS A 168 -4.75 -6.08 -24.17
N PHE A 169 -4.62 -6.65 -22.97
CA PHE A 169 -3.80 -7.83 -22.74
C PHE A 169 -4.32 -9.05 -23.52
N LEU A 170 -5.62 -9.22 -23.60
CA LEU A 170 -6.28 -10.32 -24.33
C LEU A 170 -6.35 -10.10 -25.86
N ASP A 171 -6.06 -8.89 -26.33
CA ASP A 171 -6.10 -8.53 -27.75
C ASP A 171 -4.94 -9.20 -28.50
N SER A 172 -5.26 -10.16 -29.38
CA SER A 172 -4.27 -10.88 -30.18
C SER A 172 -3.48 -9.98 -31.14
N SER A 173 -3.97 -8.78 -31.46
CA SER A 173 -3.24 -7.78 -32.24
C SER A 173 -2.05 -7.19 -31.50
N VAL A 174 -2.02 -7.29 -30.17
CA VAL A 174 -0.88 -6.88 -29.35
C VAL A 174 0.15 -8.01 -29.35
N ASN A 175 1.28 -7.78 -29.96
CA ASN A 175 2.33 -8.79 -30.18
C ASN A 175 3.14 -9.09 -28.90
N ILE A 176 2.53 -9.78 -27.93
CA ILE A 176 3.22 -10.34 -26.76
C ILE A 176 3.53 -11.82 -27.01
N PRO A 177 4.60 -12.39 -26.41
CA PRO A 177 5.04 -13.77 -26.62
C PRO A 177 4.17 -14.80 -25.89
N LEU A 178 2.86 -14.61 -25.88
CA LEU A 178 1.85 -15.52 -25.32
C LEU A 178 0.79 -15.74 -26.38
N ASN A 179 0.39 -17.00 -26.58
CA ASN A 179 -0.76 -17.32 -27.43
C ASN A 179 -2.09 -17.01 -26.73
N ASP A 180 -3.20 -17.02 -27.44
CA ASP A 180 -4.50 -16.63 -26.91
C ASP A 180 -4.94 -17.46 -25.70
N ALA A 181 -4.65 -18.76 -25.68
CA ALA A 181 -4.96 -19.63 -24.54
C ALA A 181 -4.10 -19.29 -23.31
N GLU A 182 -2.84 -18.91 -23.51
CA GLU A 182 -1.93 -18.50 -22.43
C GLU A 182 -2.26 -17.13 -21.86
N ARG A 183 -2.92 -16.26 -22.62
CA ARG A 183 -3.39 -14.94 -22.15
C ARG A 183 -4.60 -15.04 -21.23
N ILE A 184 -5.39 -16.11 -21.35
CA ILE A 184 -6.64 -16.32 -20.59
C ILE A 184 -6.35 -17.04 -19.25
N ASN A 185 -5.34 -17.92 -19.23
CA ASN A 185 -4.96 -18.73 -18.07
C ASN A 185 -3.77 -18.12 -17.30
#